data_ed5cce166bc659bb08c7f276e3606860
#
_entry.id   ed5cce166bc659bb08c7f276e3606860
#
_cell.length_a   1.000
_cell.length_b   1.000
_cell.length_c   1.000
_cell.angle_alpha   90.00
_cell.angle_beta   90.00
_cell.angle_gamma   90.00
#
_symmetry.space_group_name_H-M   'P 1'
#
loop_
_entity.id
_entity.type
_entity.pdbx_description
1 polymer ?
#
loop_
_entity_poly.entity_id
_entity_poly.type
_entity_poly.pdbx_seq_one_letter_code
_entity_poly.pdbx_strand_id
1 'polypeptide(L)'
;MIKETLKIFSQNVRKNKTLMNTILENNKNNMDIILVQEPPKALIRCVPSHTDPTGDPIYGSPNHPDWTLFIKQDPNQENHARVATYVNKKLQKMRFTLRLDIINHRDVNILAFHSGQLINYVINVYSDNNQSALHFLNRNIIDLNNTVVMTGDFNIRDNDWDPNYPHHSAHTEDLLTLAESLGLNLSPPVNPGPTRFADNPHDTNSVIDLAFINPSNSGFGQHSLHPELRRPSDHVPLIIEVGINETNIDNSFWSISKDSDEEKDFIKAITDGTLALDTSNITSKENLEAVAQRLADIFNEAWHSQAKKKRITKHSKEWWNHECTESLNRYRNTGDIEHWREFKSNTRSAKKEFFNNKIYEIASSNKRLWDLMNWVKKKNLLTIESIIYEGQPCNTLPDLWHTLHLSYNSAENRPINASFLNEIP
;
A
#
# COMPACT_ATOMS: atom_id res chain seq x y z
N MET A 1 -8.21 22.68 10.40
CA MET A 1 -7.80 22.03 9.14
C MET A 1 -7.33 20.63 9.48
N ILE A 2 -7.84 19.63 8.83
CA ILE A 2 -7.31 18.26 8.91
C ILE A 2 -6.07 18.26 8.01
N LYS A 3 -5.02 17.60 8.46
CA LYS A 3 -3.77 17.57 7.73
C LYS A 3 -3.86 16.53 6.60
N GLU A 4 -3.55 16.93 5.38
CA GLU A 4 -3.65 16.07 4.20
C GLU A 4 -2.44 15.15 4.00
N THR A 5 -1.29 15.51 4.61
CA THR A 5 -0.05 14.73 4.52
C THR A 5 0.60 14.58 5.89
N LEU A 6 1.21 13.42 6.15
CA LEU A 6 2.05 13.18 7.33
C LEU A 6 3.53 13.13 6.94
N LYS A 7 4.36 13.77 7.77
CA LYS A 7 5.82 13.67 7.72
C LYS A 7 6.30 12.78 8.86
N ILE A 8 6.93 11.68 8.50
CA ILE A 8 7.33 10.62 9.41
C ILE A 8 8.84 10.46 9.34
N PHE A 9 9.49 10.47 10.50
CA PHE A 9 10.90 10.15 10.67
C PHE A 9 11.04 8.73 11.19
N SER A 10 11.90 7.90 10.60
CA SER A 10 12.14 6.53 11.05
C SER A 10 13.64 6.25 11.16
N GLN A 11 14.10 5.72 12.31
CA GLN A 11 15.51 5.35 12.50
C GLN A 11 15.69 4.31 13.61
N ASN A 12 16.58 3.33 13.39
CA ASN A 12 17.15 2.52 14.46
C ASN A 12 18.23 3.34 15.18
N VAL A 13 18.02 3.62 16.47
CA VAL A 13 18.89 4.48 17.28
C VAL A 13 19.93 3.69 18.09
N ARG A 14 19.98 2.34 17.94
CA ARG A 14 20.94 1.48 18.66
C ARG A 14 21.03 1.78 20.16
N LYS A 15 19.91 1.98 20.80
CA LYS A 15 19.80 2.25 22.24
C LYS A 15 20.54 3.54 22.70
N ASN A 16 20.85 4.44 21.76
CA ASN A 16 21.59 5.67 22.05
C ASN A 16 20.68 6.76 22.58
N LYS A 17 20.83 7.11 23.87
CA LYS A 17 20.00 8.11 24.56
C LYS A 17 20.21 9.53 24.02
N THR A 18 21.45 9.89 23.71
CA THR A 18 21.78 11.24 23.22
C THR A 18 21.18 11.45 21.83
N LEU A 19 21.35 10.48 20.93
CA LEU A 19 20.73 10.53 19.60
C LEU A 19 19.22 10.65 19.70
N MET A 20 18.59 9.84 20.56
CA MET A 20 17.14 9.87 20.75
C MET A 20 16.64 11.26 21.16
N ASN A 21 17.29 11.88 22.16
CA ASN A 21 16.92 13.22 22.60
C ASN A 21 17.14 14.26 21.49
N THR A 22 18.24 14.15 20.74
CA THR A 22 18.54 15.04 19.61
C THR A 22 17.46 14.93 18.51
N ILE A 23 17.02 13.69 18.21
CA ILE A 23 15.94 13.46 17.23
C ILE A 23 14.65 14.15 17.68
N LEU A 24 14.24 13.99 18.94
CA LEU A 24 13.02 14.61 19.47
C LEU A 24 13.07 16.14 19.40
N GLU A 25 14.20 16.73 19.80
CA GLU A 25 14.36 18.20 19.80
C GLU A 25 14.44 18.79 18.39
N ASN A 26 15.22 18.21 17.50
CA ASN A 26 15.43 18.75 16.16
C ASN A 26 14.19 18.64 15.26
N ASN A 27 13.35 17.63 15.52
CA ASN A 27 12.21 17.32 14.64
C ASN A 27 10.87 17.88 15.14
N LYS A 28 10.80 18.52 16.30
CA LYS A 28 9.55 19.00 16.92
C LYS A 28 8.72 19.94 16.04
N ASN A 29 9.35 20.71 15.16
CA ASN A 29 8.66 21.65 14.28
C ASN A 29 8.32 21.05 12.92
N ASN A 30 9.10 20.07 12.45
CA ASN A 30 9.10 19.62 11.06
C ASN A 30 8.46 18.24 10.86
N MET A 31 8.44 17.40 11.91
CA MET A 31 7.90 16.05 11.83
C MET A 31 6.60 15.90 12.61
N ASP A 32 5.79 14.98 12.16
CA ASP A 32 4.49 14.64 12.73
C ASP A 32 4.58 13.39 13.62
N ILE A 33 5.33 12.40 13.16
CA ILE A 33 5.52 11.11 13.81
C ILE A 33 7.01 10.76 13.75
N ILE A 34 7.54 10.21 14.83
CA ILE A 34 8.89 9.63 14.90
C ILE A 34 8.76 8.16 15.26
N LEU A 35 9.25 7.30 14.38
CA LEU A 35 9.31 5.86 14.54
C LEU A 35 10.74 5.46 14.90
N VAL A 36 10.88 4.83 16.06
CA VAL A 36 12.20 4.47 16.60
C VAL A 36 12.29 2.97 16.73
N GLN A 37 13.37 2.40 16.23
CA GLN A 37 13.77 1.03 16.50
C GLN A 37 14.95 1.04 17.49
N GLU A 38 15.04 0.02 18.31
CA GLU A 38 15.98 -0.12 19.42
C GLU A 38 16.08 1.13 20.33
N PRO A 39 14.95 1.60 20.91
CA PRO A 39 14.97 2.75 21.80
C PRO A 39 15.82 2.48 23.06
N PRO A 40 16.43 3.52 23.67
CA PRO A 40 17.24 3.37 24.87
C PRO A 40 16.41 2.84 26.06
N LYS A 41 16.88 1.78 26.72
CA LYS A 41 16.18 1.20 27.86
C LYS A 41 15.83 2.21 28.96
N ALA A 42 16.70 3.20 29.19
CA ALA A 42 16.47 4.26 30.19
C ALA A 42 15.26 5.13 29.88
N LEU A 43 14.81 5.21 28.63
CA LEU A 43 13.61 5.96 28.20
C LEU A 43 12.35 5.08 28.16
N ILE A 44 12.49 3.76 28.41
CA ILE A 44 11.38 2.81 28.36
C ILE A 44 11.08 2.22 29.76
N ARG A 45 11.81 2.64 30.77
CA ARG A 45 11.58 2.15 32.14
C ARG A 45 10.22 2.62 32.64
N CYS A 46 9.57 1.74 33.37
CA CYS A 46 8.38 2.04 34.13
C CYS A 46 8.76 2.95 35.34
N VAL A 47 8.07 4.06 35.49
CA VAL A 47 8.22 4.97 36.63
C VAL A 47 6.85 5.13 37.26
N PRO A 48 6.73 4.99 38.61
CA PRO A 48 5.48 5.30 39.30
C PRO A 48 5.02 6.71 39.00
N SER A 49 3.72 6.91 38.83
CA SER A 49 3.16 8.24 38.66
C SER A 49 3.41 9.06 39.94
N HIS A 50 4.06 10.22 39.81
CA HIS A 50 4.24 11.14 40.95
C HIS A 50 3.01 11.98 41.22
N THR A 51 2.09 12.07 40.24
CA THR A 51 0.87 12.90 40.34
C THR A 51 -0.33 12.10 40.79
N ASP A 52 -0.31 10.78 40.58
CA ASP A 52 -1.34 9.85 41.02
C ASP A 52 -0.68 8.53 41.48
N PRO A 53 -0.53 8.29 42.80
CA PRO A 53 0.06 7.07 43.34
C PRO A 53 -0.75 5.80 43.00
N THR A 54 -2.02 5.95 42.64
CA THR A 54 -2.91 4.85 42.22
C THR A 54 -3.04 4.77 40.68
N GLY A 55 -2.44 5.72 39.99
CA GLY A 55 -2.50 5.80 38.51
C GLY A 55 -1.57 4.80 37.82
N ASP A 56 -1.83 4.63 36.54
CA ASP A 56 -1.02 3.75 35.70
C ASP A 56 0.45 4.21 35.68
N PRO A 57 1.41 3.26 35.70
CA PRO A 57 2.81 3.59 35.64
C PRO A 57 3.16 4.30 34.31
N ILE A 58 4.02 5.31 34.40
CA ILE A 58 4.48 6.10 33.26
C ILE A 58 5.70 5.42 32.65
N TYR A 59 5.65 5.22 31.34
CA TYR A 59 6.74 4.63 30.56
C TYR A 59 7.48 5.69 29.77
N GLY A 60 8.80 5.60 29.75
CA GLY A 60 9.67 6.45 28.97
C GLY A 60 9.92 7.82 29.60
N SER A 61 10.10 8.83 28.75
CA SER A 61 10.19 10.24 29.17
C SER A 61 8.78 10.82 29.21
N PRO A 62 8.13 10.87 30.37
CA PRO A 62 6.68 11.14 30.45
C PRO A 62 6.31 12.58 30.08
N ASN A 63 7.27 13.50 30.12
CA ASN A 63 6.99 14.93 30.03
C ASN A 63 7.70 15.63 28.87
N HIS A 64 7.85 14.95 27.71
CA HIS A 64 8.33 15.71 26.55
C HIS A 64 7.28 16.76 26.15
N PRO A 65 7.65 18.04 26.03
CA PRO A 65 6.68 19.12 25.81
C PRO A 65 5.91 18.94 24.49
N ASP A 66 6.58 18.43 23.45
CA ASP A 66 6.05 18.40 22.08
C ASP A 66 5.58 17.01 21.62
N TRP A 67 5.95 15.94 22.32
CA TRP A 67 5.72 14.57 21.88
C TRP A 67 4.90 13.74 22.87
N THR A 68 4.01 12.90 22.34
CA THR A 68 3.34 11.83 23.07
C THR A 68 3.98 10.49 22.68
N LEU A 69 4.41 9.71 23.65
CA LEU A 69 5.00 8.40 23.44
C LEU A 69 3.92 7.31 23.40
N PHE A 70 3.99 6.48 22.37
CA PHE A 70 3.22 5.24 22.23
C PHE A 70 4.19 4.06 22.21
N ILE A 71 4.12 3.22 23.22
CA ILE A 71 5.00 2.08 23.39
C ILE A 71 4.26 0.95 24.11
N LYS A 72 4.57 -0.30 23.75
CA LYS A 72 4.06 -1.45 24.48
C LYS A 72 4.60 -1.41 25.91
N GLN A 73 3.72 -1.49 26.86
CA GLN A 73 4.06 -1.59 28.29
C GLN A 73 4.44 -3.02 28.65
N ASP A 74 5.49 -3.17 29.44
CA ASP A 74 5.89 -4.43 30.03
C ASP A 74 6.07 -4.24 31.55
N PRO A 75 5.03 -4.57 32.35
CA PRO A 75 5.07 -4.41 33.82
C PRO A 75 6.22 -5.16 34.46
N ASN A 76 6.59 -6.32 33.92
CA ASN A 76 7.62 -7.18 34.49
C ASN A 76 9.04 -6.82 34.01
N GLN A 77 9.19 -5.91 33.08
CA GLN A 77 10.47 -5.48 32.47
C GLN A 77 11.32 -6.61 31.86
N GLU A 78 10.73 -7.76 31.60
CA GLU A 78 11.41 -8.93 31.02
C GLU A 78 11.54 -8.85 29.50
N ASN A 79 10.52 -8.28 28.87
CA ASN A 79 10.39 -8.17 27.42
C ASN A 79 10.27 -6.73 26.98
N HIS A 80 11.32 -5.94 27.15
CA HIS A 80 11.33 -4.53 26.72
C HIS A 80 10.94 -4.36 25.25
N ALA A 81 10.10 -3.38 24.97
CA ALA A 81 9.78 -2.99 23.62
C ALA A 81 11.04 -2.58 22.86
N ARG A 82 11.19 -3.10 21.65
CA ARG A 82 12.27 -2.73 20.73
C ARG A 82 11.85 -1.71 19.69
N VAL A 83 10.59 -1.26 19.74
CA VAL A 83 10.05 -0.15 18.93
C VAL A 83 9.32 0.84 19.82
N ALA A 84 9.43 2.12 19.48
CA ALA A 84 8.71 3.21 20.12
C ALA A 84 8.20 4.18 19.05
N THR A 85 7.01 4.76 19.26
CA THR A 85 6.41 5.73 18.34
C THR A 85 6.10 7.00 19.10
N TYR A 86 6.59 8.13 18.62
CA TYR A 86 6.30 9.44 19.15
C TYR A 86 5.41 10.20 18.18
N VAL A 87 4.35 10.79 18.68
CA VAL A 87 3.42 11.62 17.91
C VAL A 87 3.50 13.05 18.41
N ASN A 88 3.62 13.98 17.48
CA ASN A 88 3.65 15.40 17.81
C ASN A 88 2.31 15.83 18.38
N LYS A 89 2.33 16.51 19.54
CA LYS A 89 1.13 16.97 20.24
C LYS A 89 0.27 17.94 19.41
N LYS A 90 0.83 18.59 18.39
CA LYS A 90 0.05 19.40 17.44
C LYS A 90 -1.03 18.61 16.70
N LEU A 91 -0.88 17.26 16.63
CA LEU A 91 -1.82 16.35 15.96
C LEU A 91 -2.89 15.73 16.90
N GLN A 92 -3.05 16.22 18.12
CA GLN A 92 -3.99 15.64 19.10
C GLN A 92 -5.42 15.45 18.58
N LYS A 93 -5.86 16.30 17.64
CA LYS A 93 -7.20 16.21 17.03
C LYS A 93 -7.41 14.91 16.23
N MET A 94 -6.35 14.25 15.80
CA MET A 94 -6.40 13.00 15.02
C MET A 94 -6.56 11.75 15.90
N ARG A 95 -6.63 11.88 17.21
CA ARG A 95 -6.93 10.79 18.16
C ARG A 95 -6.10 9.53 17.91
N PHE A 96 -4.82 9.60 18.20
CA PHE A 96 -3.92 8.47 18.05
C PHE A 96 -4.14 7.41 19.15
N THR A 97 -4.07 6.14 18.77
CA THR A 97 -4.23 4.99 19.68
C THR A 97 -3.27 3.87 19.30
N LEU A 98 -2.55 3.32 20.26
CA LEU A 98 -1.73 2.12 20.08
C LEU A 98 -2.64 0.88 20.11
N ARG A 99 -2.61 0.07 19.06
CA ARG A 99 -3.52 -1.07 18.85
C ARG A 99 -2.91 -2.38 19.34
N LEU A 100 -2.79 -2.51 20.66
CA LEU A 100 -2.31 -3.75 21.30
C LEU A 100 -3.32 -4.90 21.21
N ASP A 101 -4.58 -4.59 20.95
CA ASP A 101 -5.64 -5.55 20.65
C ASP A 101 -5.44 -6.27 19.31
N ILE A 102 -4.78 -5.62 18.34
CA ILE A 102 -4.43 -6.23 17.07
C ILE A 102 -3.10 -6.98 17.18
N ILE A 103 -2.07 -6.29 17.68
CA ILE A 103 -0.71 -6.83 17.80
C ILE A 103 -0.13 -6.46 19.16
N ASN A 104 0.15 -7.46 19.97
CA ASN A 104 0.85 -7.30 21.24
C ASN A 104 2.25 -7.93 21.16
N HIS A 105 3.14 -7.31 20.38
CA HIS A 105 4.52 -7.77 20.18
C HIS A 105 5.52 -6.67 20.53
N ARG A 106 6.67 -7.02 21.12
CA ARG A 106 7.69 -6.04 21.57
C ARG A 106 8.37 -5.31 20.39
N ASP A 107 8.30 -5.87 19.20
CA ASP A 107 9.01 -5.43 18.03
C ASP A 107 8.10 -4.75 16.99
N VAL A 108 6.83 -4.59 17.33
CA VAL A 108 5.84 -4.00 16.42
C VAL A 108 4.96 -3.02 17.17
N ASN A 109 4.83 -1.81 16.63
CA ASN A 109 3.79 -0.87 17.04
C ASN A 109 2.85 -0.61 15.88
N ILE A 110 1.55 -0.84 16.08
CA ILE A 110 0.50 -0.40 15.17
C ILE A 110 -0.20 0.80 15.80
N LEU A 111 -0.01 1.95 15.19
CA LEU A 111 -0.63 3.20 15.61
C LEU A 111 -1.84 3.49 14.73
N ALA A 112 -3.03 3.53 15.32
CA ALA A 112 -4.25 3.97 14.66
C ALA A 112 -4.45 5.47 14.84
N PHE A 113 -4.99 6.15 13.82
CA PHE A 113 -5.39 7.56 13.91
C PHE A 113 -6.60 7.85 13.03
N HIS A 114 -7.35 8.89 13.39
CA HIS A 114 -8.56 9.28 12.68
C HIS A 114 -8.25 10.42 11.68
N SER A 115 -8.71 10.24 10.45
CA SER A 115 -8.81 11.29 9.44
C SER A 115 -10.26 11.33 8.94
N GLY A 116 -11.00 12.33 9.35
CA GLY A 116 -12.46 12.34 9.18
C GLY A 116 -13.12 11.14 9.86
N GLN A 117 -13.85 10.34 9.10
CA GLN A 117 -14.49 9.11 9.57
C GLN A 117 -13.60 7.86 9.40
N LEU A 118 -12.45 8.00 8.78
CA LEU A 118 -11.55 6.88 8.51
C LEU A 118 -10.57 6.66 9.66
N ILE A 119 -10.31 5.38 9.95
CA ILE A 119 -9.21 4.95 10.79
C ILE A 119 -8.08 4.52 9.88
N ASN A 120 -6.94 5.19 10.00
CA ASN A 120 -5.71 4.90 9.27
C ASN A 120 -4.67 4.30 10.23
N TYR A 121 -3.69 3.59 9.66
CA TYR A 121 -2.67 2.91 10.45
C TYR A 121 -1.26 3.25 9.98
N VAL A 122 -0.36 3.40 10.95
CA VAL A 122 1.10 3.46 10.76
C VAL A 122 1.71 2.28 11.52
N ILE A 123 2.59 1.53 10.86
CA ILE A 123 3.23 0.35 11.44
C ILE A 123 4.73 0.58 11.55
N ASN A 124 5.25 0.51 12.77
CA ASN A 124 6.67 0.56 13.09
C ASN A 124 7.17 -0.85 13.41
N VAL A 125 8.20 -1.33 12.71
CA VAL A 125 8.71 -2.68 12.82
C VAL A 125 10.21 -2.68 13.14
N TYR A 126 10.61 -3.54 14.05
CA TYR A 126 11.98 -3.99 14.20
C TYR A 126 12.00 -5.51 14.03
N SER A 127 12.79 -6.03 13.11
CA SER A 127 12.89 -7.47 12.92
C SER A 127 14.26 -7.97 13.35
N ASP A 128 14.28 -9.01 14.16
CA ASP A 128 15.52 -9.66 14.55
C ASP A 128 15.98 -10.69 13.48
N ASN A 129 17.14 -11.28 13.69
CA ASN A 129 17.70 -12.29 12.77
C ASN A 129 16.79 -13.50 12.58
N ASN A 130 15.89 -13.79 13.54
CA ASN A 130 14.92 -14.88 13.45
C ASN A 130 13.62 -14.46 12.76
N GLN A 131 13.49 -13.20 12.36
CA GLN A 131 12.31 -12.63 11.71
C GLN A 131 11.00 -12.84 12.53
N SER A 132 11.13 -12.85 13.86
CA SER A 132 10.01 -13.15 14.78
C SER A 132 8.84 -12.17 14.61
N ALA A 133 9.11 -10.88 14.40
CA ALA A 133 8.11 -9.86 14.14
C ALA A 133 7.36 -10.14 12.84
N LEU A 134 8.07 -10.49 11.77
CA LEU A 134 7.49 -10.78 10.46
C LEU A 134 6.56 -11.99 10.51
N HIS A 135 7.00 -13.08 11.13
CA HIS A 135 6.17 -14.27 11.31
C HIS A 135 4.92 -13.97 12.14
N PHE A 136 5.08 -13.18 13.22
CA PHE A 136 3.97 -12.80 14.06
C PHE A 136 2.95 -11.91 13.33
N LEU A 137 3.42 -10.95 12.53
CA LEU A 137 2.59 -10.09 11.70
C LEU A 137 1.81 -10.89 10.65
N ASN A 138 2.49 -11.77 9.90
CA ASN A 138 1.84 -12.62 8.90
C ASN A 138 0.72 -13.50 9.48
N ARG A 139 0.88 -13.92 10.74
CA ARG A 139 -0.12 -14.73 11.42
C ARG A 139 -1.31 -13.93 11.94
N ASN A 140 -1.08 -12.73 12.47
CA ASN A 140 -2.06 -12.03 13.30
C ASN A 140 -2.67 -10.80 12.63
N ILE A 141 -2.08 -10.26 11.55
CA ILE A 141 -2.67 -9.12 10.85
C ILE A 141 -3.91 -9.55 10.07
N ILE A 142 -5.04 -8.97 10.46
CA ILE A 142 -6.35 -9.14 9.82
C ILE A 142 -6.93 -7.73 9.62
N ASP A 143 -7.37 -7.41 8.38
CA ASP A 143 -8.19 -6.23 8.05
C ASP A 143 -7.66 -4.82 8.42
N LEU A 144 -6.36 -4.58 8.26
CA LEU A 144 -5.78 -3.24 8.35
C LEU A 144 -5.84 -2.49 7.00
N ASN A 145 -7.04 -2.38 6.45
CA ASN A 145 -7.28 -1.92 5.07
C ASN A 145 -6.82 -0.49 4.76
N ASN A 146 -6.60 0.35 5.78
CA ASN A 146 -6.18 1.74 5.62
C ASN A 146 -4.77 1.97 6.20
N THR A 147 -3.89 0.98 6.08
CA THR A 147 -2.49 1.19 6.44
C THR A 147 -1.87 2.17 5.45
N VAL A 148 -1.33 3.27 5.95
CA VAL A 148 -0.69 4.31 5.13
C VAL A 148 0.78 4.00 4.88
N VAL A 149 1.46 3.47 5.92
CA VAL A 149 2.87 3.10 5.85
C VAL A 149 3.21 1.99 6.83
N MET A 150 4.10 1.09 6.42
CA MET A 150 4.84 0.17 7.27
C MET A 150 6.33 0.41 7.03
N THR A 151 7.08 0.72 8.08
CA THR A 151 8.51 1.04 7.97
C THR A 151 9.28 0.61 9.21
N GLY A 152 10.58 0.50 9.07
CA GLY A 152 11.49 0.18 10.15
C GLY A 152 12.69 -0.62 9.70
N ASP A 153 13.42 -1.20 10.66
CA ASP A 153 14.55 -2.07 10.43
C ASP A 153 14.08 -3.53 10.30
N PHE A 154 14.08 -4.03 9.08
CA PHE A 154 13.63 -5.40 8.79
C PHE A 154 14.74 -6.44 8.90
N ASN A 155 16.02 -6.02 8.96
CA ASN A 155 17.16 -6.92 8.97
C ASN A 155 17.17 -7.99 7.86
N ILE A 156 16.57 -7.67 6.71
CA ILE A 156 16.52 -8.52 5.52
C ILE A 156 17.32 -7.84 4.42
N ARG A 157 18.35 -8.51 3.91
CA ARG A 157 19.07 -8.10 2.70
C ARG A 157 18.54 -8.88 1.51
N ASP A 158 18.32 -8.19 0.41
CA ASP A 158 17.82 -8.81 -0.81
C ASP A 158 18.21 -8.00 -2.04
N ASN A 159 18.41 -8.67 -3.18
CA ASN A 159 18.74 -8.03 -4.45
C ASN A 159 17.60 -7.15 -5.01
N ASP A 160 16.37 -7.28 -4.51
CA ASP A 160 15.23 -6.46 -4.93
C ASP A 160 15.35 -4.99 -4.47
N TRP A 161 16.09 -4.74 -3.38
CA TRP A 161 16.29 -3.38 -2.84
C TRP A 161 17.75 -3.03 -2.51
N ASP A 162 18.66 -4.00 -2.38
CA ASP A 162 20.10 -3.80 -2.18
C ASP A 162 20.88 -4.26 -3.41
N PRO A 163 21.20 -3.38 -4.35
CA PRO A 163 21.88 -3.75 -5.60
C PRO A 163 23.29 -4.32 -5.39
N ASN A 164 23.87 -4.11 -4.20
CA ASN A 164 25.18 -4.66 -3.84
C ASN A 164 25.10 -6.06 -3.20
N TYR A 165 23.89 -6.61 -3.06
CA TYR A 165 23.64 -7.92 -2.49
C TYR A 165 23.07 -8.86 -3.55
N PRO A 166 23.85 -9.84 -4.06
CA PRO A 166 23.44 -10.64 -5.22
C PRO A 166 22.48 -11.79 -4.89
N HIS A 167 22.14 -11.99 -3.61
CA HIS A 167 21.35 -13.14 -3.18
C HIS A 167 19.91 -12.74 -2.89
N HIS A 168 19.01 -13.70 -3.06
CA HIS A 168 17.62 -13.56 -2.68
C HIS A 168 17.37 -14.19 -1.29
N SER A 169 16.80 -13.44 -0.37
CA SER A 169 16.51 -13.93 0.98
C SER A 169 15.24 -14.77 1.01
N ALA A 170 15.27 -15.85 1.79
CA ALA A 170 14.07 -16.68 2.01
C ALA A 170 12.91 -15.91 2.68
N HIS A 171 13.22 -14.82 3.40
CA HIS A 171 12.25 -13.99 4.11
C HIS A 171 11.66 -12.86 3.25
N THR A 172 12.23 -12.60 2.08
CA THR A 172 11.76 -11.54 1.18
C THR A 172 10.32 -11.77 0.74
N GLU A 173 9.99 -13.00 0.31
CA GLU A 173 8.59 -13.31 -0.05
C GLU A 173 7.62 -13.15 1.11
N ASP A 174 8.03 -13.50 2.33
CA ASP A 174 7.20 -13.35 3.52
C ASP A 174 6.92 -11.89 3.82
N LEU A 175 7.92 -11.02 3.66
CA LEU A 175 7.80 -9.56 3.83
C LEU A 175 6.95 -8.93 2.72
N LEU A 176 7.18 -9.29 1.47
CA LEU A 176 6.39 -8.79 0.35
C LEU A 176 4.93 -9.25 0.42
N THR A 177 4.70 -10.51 0.82
CA THR A 177 3.34 -11.04 1.03
C THR A 177 2.61 -10.28 2.14
N LEU A 178 3.30 -9.97 3.25
CA LEU A 178 2.76 -9.13 4.31
C LEU A 178 2.40 -7.73 3.79
N ALA A 179 3.33 -7.05 3.12
CA ALA A 179 3.10 -5.72 2.57
C ALA A 179 1.91 -5.72 1.59
N GLU A 180 1.87 -6.70 0.70
CA GLU A 180 0.74 -6.89 -0.21
C GLU A 180 -0.58 -7.09 0.52
N SER A 181 -0.60 -7.89 1.62
CA SER A 181 -1.82 -8.12 2.40
C SER A 181 -2.35 -6.86 3.07
N LEU A 182 -1.48 -5.89 3.32
CA LEU A 182 -1.79 -4.56 3.84
C LEU A 182 -2.10 -3.52 2.74
N GLY A 183 -2.01 -3.91 1.47
CA GLY A 183 -2.16 -3.00 0.33
C GLY A 183 -1.01 -2.01 0.18
N LEU A 184 0.18 -2.37 0.63
CA LEU A 184 1.38 -1.57 0.58
C LEU A 184 2.32 -2.04 -0.52
N ASN A 185 3.03 -1.10 -1.13
CA ASN A 185 4.12 -1.37 -2.05
C ASN A 185 5.46 -0.94 -1.44
N LEU A 186 6.53 -1.69 -1.75
CA LEU A 186 7.88 -1.23 -1.46
C LEU A 186 8.11 0.12 -2.16
N SER A 187 8.50 1.13 -1.40
CA SER A 187 8.81 2.46 -1.92
C SER A 187 10.33 2.57 -2.06
N PRO A 188 10.88 2.79 -3.25
CA PRO A 188 12.28 3.13 -3.37
C PRO A 188 12.53 4.56 -2.87
N PRO A 189 13.67 4.84 -2.21
CA PRO A 189 14.00 6.20 -1.80
C PRO A 189 14.29 7.10 -3.01
N VAL A 190 13.96 8.39 -2.90
CA VAL A 190 14.25 9.38 -3.97
C VAL A 190 15.77 9.57 -4.18
N ASN A 191 16.57 9.28 -3.17
CA ASN A 191 18.03 9.32 -3.17
C ASN A 191 18.59 7.96 -2.71
N PRO A 192 18.63 6.94 -3.58
CA PRO A 192 19.00 5.57 -3.20
C PRO A 192 20.43 5.50 -2.62
N GLY A 193 20.59 4.64 -1.63
CA GLY A 193 21.86 4.42 -0.95
C GLY A 193 21.71 3.38 0.17
N PRO A 194 22.79 3.04 0.87
CA PRO A 194 22.74 2.15 2.01
C PRO A 194 21.95 2.80 3.16
N THR A 195 21.12 2.00 3.82
CA THR A 195 20.39 2.43 5.02
C THR A 195 21.16 2.08 6.31
N ARG A 196 22.12 1.16 6.22
CA ARG A 196 23.04 0.83 7.30
C ARG A 196 24.48 0.86 6.81
N PHE A 197 25.33 1.55 7.55
CA PHE A 197 26.77 1.60 7.34
C PHE A 197 27.48 0.65 8.30
N ALA A 198 28.28 -0.25 7.77
CA ALA A 198 29.04 -1.18 8.61
C ALA A 198 30.08 -0.43 9.48
N ASP A 199 30.11 -0.76 10.78
CA ASP A 199 31.13 -0.23 11.68
C ASP A 199 32.52 -0.84 11.40
N ASN A 200 32.54 -2.11 10.93
CA ASN A 200 33.76 -2.81 10.54
C ASN A 200 34.06 -2.52 9.06
N PRO A 201 35.29 -2.06 8.71
CA PRO A 201 35.67 -1.79 7.32
C PRO A 201 35.62 -3.02 6.40
N HIS A 202 35.66 -4.23 6.95
CA HIS A 202 35.56 -5.47 6.19
C HIS A 202 34.12 -5.88 5.87
N ASP A 203 33.14 -5.29 6.54
CA ASP A 203 31.73 -5.56 6.29
C ASP A 203 31.18 -4.60 5.22
N THR A 204 30.17 -5.06 4.47
CA THR A 204 29.53 -4.24 3.46
C THR A 204 28.37 -3.46 4.05
N ASN A 205 28.21 -2.22 3.60
CA ASN A 205 27.00 -1.45 3.86
C ASN A 205 25.78 -2.20 3.30
N SER A 206 24.59 -1.96 3.86
CA SER A 206 23.40 -2.70 3.50
C SER A 206 22.16 -1.82 3.45
N VAL A 207 21.14 -2.27 2.71
CA VAL A 207 19.80 -1.71 2.71
C VAL A 207 18.91 -2.69 3.47
N ILE A 208 18.55 -2.35 4.71
CA ILE A 208 17.74 -3.18 5.62
C ILE A 208 16.63 -2.40 6.30
N ASP A 209 16.72 -1.07 6.30
CA ASP A 209 15.64 -0.19 6.72
C ASP A 209 14.79 0.14 5.49
N LEU A 210 13.51 -0.24 5.51
CA LEU A 210 12.63 -0.18 4.34
C LEU A 210 11.36 0.60 4.66
N ALA A 211 10.75 1.16 3.63
CA ALA A 211 9.44 1.78 3.69
C ALA A 211 8.49 1.14 2.67
N PHE A 212 7.35 0.69 3.16
CA PHE A 212 6.23 0.20 2.36
C PHE A 212 5.09 1.19 2.48
N ILE A 213 4.69 1.79 1.37
CA ILE A 213 3.73 2.89 1.34
C ILE A 213 2.49 2.48 0.55
N ASN A 214 1.35 3.00 0.97
CA ASN A 214 0.10 2.77 0.29
C ASN A 214 -0.02 3.63 -0.97
N PRO A 215 -0.06 3.05 -2.16
CA PRO A 215 -0.10 3.80 -3.41
C PRO A 215 -1.42 4.54 -3.66
N SER A 216 -2.48 4.20 -2.90
CA SER A 216 -3.81 4.78 -3.10
C SER A 216 -4.07 6.01 -2.22
N ASN A 217 -3.15 6.38 -1.32
CA ASN A 217 -3.33 7.53 -0.45
C ASN A 217 -3.00 8.81 -1.20
N SER A 218 -4.02 9.55 -1.63
CA SER A 218 -3.96 10.85 -2.33
C SER A 218 -2.92 10.94 -3.47
N GLY A 219 -2.48 9.81 -4.02
CA GLY A 219 -1.47 9.74 -5.08
C GLY A 219 -0.06 10.16 -4.66
N PHE A 220 0.17 10.45 -3.37
CA PHE A 220 1.44 10.93 -2.87
C PHE A 220 1.98 10.03 -1.77
N GLY A 221 3.17 9.51 -1.99
CA GLY A 221 3.94 8.76 -1.00
C GLY A 221 5.38 8.59 -1.48
N GLN A 222 6.32 9.18 -0.76
CA GLN A 222 7.75 9.10 -1.05
C GLN A 222 8.57 9.07 0.22
N HIS A 223 9.81 8.62 0.13
CA HIS A 223 10.77 8.76 1.21
C HIS A 223 12.17 9.09 0.71
N SER A 224 12.97 9.69 1.57
CA SER A 224 14.37 10.05 1.35
C SER A 224 15.25 9.54 2.48
N LEU A 225 16.50 9.25 2.14
CA LEU A 225 17.55 8.87 3.09
C LEU A 225 18.33 10.11 3.52
N HIS A 226 18.69 10.19 4.80
CA HIS A 226 19.42 11.33 5.39
C HIS A 226 20.72 10.87 6.09
N PRO A 227 21.75 10.43 5.34
CA PRO A 227 22.99 9.91 5.91
C PRO A 227 23.76 10.90 6.77
N GLU A 228 23.55 12.21 6.55
CA GLU A 228 24.13 13.28 7.36
C GLU A 228 23.58 13.32 8.80
N LEU A 229 22.37 12.79 9.02
CA LEU A 229 21.71 12.76 10.33
C LEU A 229 21.92 11.45 11.09
N ARG A 230 22.62 10.46 10.51
CA ARG A 230 22.70 9.10 11.06
C ARG A 230 23.44 8.98 12.39
N ARG A 231 24.55 9.74 12.56
CA ARG A 231 25.45 9.56 13.70
C ARG A 231 24.82 10.01 15.03
N PRO A 232 25.10 9.30 16.12
CA PRO A 232 26.06 8.18 16.28
C PRO A 232 25.54 6.77 15.95
N SER A 233 24.36 6.62 15.32
CA SER A 233 23.91 5.30 14.82
C SER A 233 24.65 4.90 13.53
N ASP A 234 24.72 3.61 13.23
CA ASP A 234 25.11 3.08 11.93
C ASP A 234 23.93 3.08 10.93
N HIS A 235 22.69 3.25 11.40
CA HIS A 235 21.48 3.34 10.56
C HIS A 235 21.20 4.78 10.10
N VAL A 236 20.85 4.89 8.83
CA VAL A 236 20.43 6.15 8.19
C VAL A 236 18.96 6.39 8.46
N PRO A 237 18.57 7.60 8.91
CA PRO A 237 17.17 7.90 9.06
C PRO A 237 16.46 8.03 7.70
N LEU A 238 15.21 7.55 7.67
CA LEU A 238 14.27 7.74 6.59
C LEU A 238 13.30 8.86 6.94
N ILE A 239 13.13 9.83 6.04
CA ILE A 239 12.06 10.81 6.11
C ILE A 239 11.01 10.43 5.07
N ILE A 240 9.79 10.15 5.55
CA ILE A 240 8.70 9.62 4.75
C ILE A 240 7.58 10.66 4.73
N GLU A 241 7.09 10.99 3.55
CA GLU A 241 5.93 11.84 3.35
C GLU A 241 4.81 11.02 2.72
N VAL A 242 3.66 10.97 3.38
CA VAL A 242 2.50 10.20 2.91
C VAL A 242 1.23 11.01 2.95
N GLY A 243 0.42 10.92 1.91
CA GLY A 243 -0.92 11.49 1.89
C GLY A 243 -1.87 10.72 2.81
N ILE A 244 -2.90 11.43 3.29
CA ILE A 244 -3.98 10.86 4.11
C ILE A 244 -5.30 11.06 3.37
N ASN A 245 -6.02 9.98 3.14
CA ASN A 245 -7.36 10.06 2.56
C ASN A 245 -8.39 10.43 3.64
N GLU A 246 -9.24 11.41 3.35
CA GLU A 246 -10.34 11.81 4.23
C GLU A 246 -11.65 11.10 3.90
N THR A 247 -11.78 10.58 2.69
CA THR A 247 -13.02 9.99 2.19
C THR A 247 -12.83 8.52 1.82
N ASN A 248 -13.80 7.71 2.18
CA ASN A 248 -13.94 6.35 1.66
C ASN A 248 -14.44 6.50 0.21
N ILE A 249 -13.57 6.33 -0.77
CA ILE A 249 -14.01 6.11 -2.15
C ILE A 249 -14.70 4.73 -2.12
N ASP A 250 -16.01 4.70 -2.33
CA ASP A 250 -16.75 3.43 -2.48
C ASP A 250 -16.30 2.77 -3.80
N ASN A 251 -15.22 2.02 -3.74
CA ASN A 251 -14.69 1.24 -4.85
C ASN A 251 -15.51 -0.05 -5.06
N SER A 252 -16.78 -0.02 -4.76
CA SER A 252 -17.65 -1.15 -5.03
C SER A 252 -18.18 -1.08 -6.46
N PHE A 253 -18.29 -2.23 -7.07
CA PHE A 253 -18.90 -2.41 -8.39
C PHE A 253 -19.82 -3.64 -8.38
N TRP A 254 -20.78 -3.61 -9.25
CA TRP A 254 -21.64 -4.76 -9.46
C TRP A 254 -20.98 -5.73 -10.42
N SER A 255 -20.99 -7.02 -10.13
CA SER A 255 -20.44 -8.03 -11.01
C SER A 255 -21.13 -9.37 -10.84
N ILE A 256 -21.18 -10.12 -11.93
CA ILE A 256 -21.55 -11.53 -11.96
C ILE A 256 -20.25 -12.32 -12.15
N SER A 257 -20.06 -13.36 -11.36
CA SER A 257 -18.86 -14.17 -11.46
C SER A 257 -18.97 -15.14 -12.65
N LYS A 258 -17.92 -15.26 -13.43
CA LYS A 258 -17.86 -16.24 -14.54
C LYS A 258 -18.06 -17.66 -14.00
N ASP A 259 -18.80 -18.47 -14.75
CA ASP A 259 -19.12 -19.88 -14.47
C ASP A 259 -19.93 -20.10 -13.17
N SER A 260 -20.54 -19.03 -12.61
CA SER A 260 -21.40 -19.10 -11.42
C SER A 260 -22.86 -19.40 -11.79
N ASP A 261 -23.66 -19.81 -10.81
CA ASP A 261 -25.09 -20.02 -11.01
C ASP A 261 -25.81 -18.69 -11.31
N GLU A 262 -25.33 -17.58 -10.74
CA GLU A 262 -25.82 -16.23 -11.06
C GLU A 262 -25.61 -15.87 -12.54
N GLU A 263 -24.51 -16.32 -13.16
CA GLU A 263 -24.30 -16.12 -14.61
C GLU A 263 -25.27 -16.92 -15.45
N LYS A 264 -25.54 -18.18 -15.06
CA LYS A 264 -26.51 -19.01 -15.75
C LYS A 264 -27.94 -18.42 -15.65
N ASP A 265 -28.30 -17.95 -14.46
CA ASP A 265 -29.60 -17.32 -14.23
C ASP A 265 -29.72 -15.98 -14.97
N PHE A 266 -28.63 -15.20 -15.05
CA PHE A 266 -28.57 -13.99 -15.85
C PHE A 266 -28.78 -14.27 -17.34
N ILE A 267 -28.04 -15.25 -17.90
CA ILE A 267 -28.20 -15.66 -19.30
C ILE A 267 -29.62 -16.12 -19.58
N LYS A 268 -30.18 -16.94 -18.67
CA LYS A 268 -31.54 -17.45 -18.77
C LYS A 268 -32.55 -16.30 -18.77
N ALA A 269 -32.45 -15.35 -17.83
CA ALA A 269 -33.36 -14.21 -17.75
C ALA A 269 -33.32 -13.33 -19.02
N ILE A 270 -32.15 -13.10 -19.60
CA ILE A 270 -32.01 -12.39 -20.88
C ILE A 270 -32.65 -13.22 -22.01
N THR A 271 -32.37 -14.51 -22.06
CA THR A 271 -32.92 -15.39 -23.12
C THR A 271 -34.45 -15.40 -23.07
N ASP A 272 -35.01 -15.64 -21.88
CA ASP A 272 -36.48 -15.66 -21.69
C ASP A 272 -37.12 -14.31 -22.03
N GLY A 273 -36.51 -13.21 -21.56
CA GLY A 273 -36.96 -11.84 -21.82
C GLY A 273 -36.92 -11.46 -23.31
N THR A 274 -35.84 -11.83 -24.00
CA THR A 274 -35.68 -11.54 -25.44
C THR A 274 -36.61 -12.38 -26.32
N LEU A 275 -36.88 -13.63 -25.95
CA LEU A 275 -37.85 -14.48 -26.63
C LEU A 275 -39.29 -13.95 -26.47
N ALA A 276 -39.60 -13.27 -25.37
CA ALA A 276 -40.89 -12.68 -25.10
C ALA A 276 -41.12 -11.30 -25.80
N LEU A 277 -40.07 -10.74 -26.44
CA LEU A 277 -40.14 -9.48 -27.16
C LEU A 277 -40.97 -9.66 -28.46
N ASP A 278 -42.07 -8.92 -28.57
CA ASP A 278 -42.82 -8.85 -29.81
C ASP A 278 -42.18 -7.85 -30.77
N THR A 279 -41.57 -8.37 -31.83
CA THR A 279 -40.91 -7.61 -32.88
C THR A 279 -41.79 -7.55 -34.19
N SER A 280 -43.02 -8.14 -34.14
CA SER A 280 -43.84 -8.27 -35.35
C SER A 280 -44.49 -6.95 -35.83
N ASN A 281 -44.59 -5.94 -34.99
CA ASN A 281 -45.28 -4.69 -35.23
C ASN A 281 -44.40 -3.44 -35.28
N ILE A 282 -43.15 -3.56 -35.71
CA ILE A 282 -42.25 -2.41 -35.85
C ILE A 282 -42.53 -1.69 -37.17
N THR A 283 -43.54 -0.81 -37.13
CA THR A 283 -43.96 -0.04 -38.34
C THR A 283 -43.64 1.46 -38.25
N SER A 284 -43.21 1.94 -37.08
CA SER A 284 -42.86 3.33 -36.83
C SER A 284 -41.56 3.46 -36.03
N LYS A 285 -40.96 4.65 -36.02
CA LYS A 285 -39.79 4.98 -35.24
C LYS A 285 -40.08 4.83 -33.72
N GLU A 286 -41.25 5.25 -33.28
CA GLU A 286 -41.72 5.17 -31.89
C GLU A 286 -41.80 3.70 -31.46
N ASN A 287 -42.32 2.80 -32.31
CA ASN A 287 -42.38 1.37 -32.01
C ASN A 287 -40.98 0.75 -31.90
N LEU A 288 -40.07 1.17 -32.78
CA LEU A 288 -38.68 0.72 -32.70
C LEU A 288 -37.99 1.18 -31.43
N GLU A 289 -38.17 2.44 -31.03
CA GLU A 289 -37.64 2.98 -29.76
C GLU A 289 -38.21 2.25 -28.54
N ALA A 290 -39.54 1.93 -28.56
CA ALA A 290 -40.17 1.18 -27.47
C ALA A 290 -39.61 -0.25 -27.34
N VAL A 291 -39.36 -0.95 -28.46
CA VAL A 291 -38.72 -2.27 -28.44
C VAL A 291 -37.26 -2.20 -27.97
N ALA A 292 -36.51 -1.19 -28.43
CA ALA A 292 -35.15 -0.97 -27.97
C ALA A 292 -35.09 -0.66 -26.47
N GLN A 293 -36.00 0.16 -25.97
CA GLN A 293 -36.09 0.44 -24.53
C GLN A 293 -36.42 -0.84 -23.74
N ARG A 294 -37.41 -1.62 -24.19
CA ARG A 294 -37.74 -2.88 -23.52
C ARG A 294 -36.62 -3.87 -23.52
N LEU A 295 -35.82 -3.94 -24.59
CA LEU A 295 -34.61 -4.75 -24.64
C LEU A 295 -33.60 -4.27 -23.58
N ALA A 296 -33.36 -2.96 -23.50
CA ALA A 296 -32.47 -2.39 -22.47
C ALA A 296 -32.96 -2.69 -21.05
N ASP A 297 -34.30 -2.61 -20.83
CA ASP A 297 -34.90 -2.92 -19.52
C ASP A 297 -34.67 -4.40 -19.15
N ILE A 298 -34.83 -5.34 -20.08
CA ILE A 298 -34.56 -6.78 -19.84
C ILE A 298 -33.13 -7.00 -19.36
N PHE A 299 -32.15 -6.40 -20.02
CA PHE A 299 -30.75 -6.52 -19.59
C PHE A 299 -30.53 -5.90 -18.21
N ASN A 300 -31.11 -4.74 -17.97
CA ASN A 300 -30.97 -4.01 -16.72
C ASN A 300 -31.62 -4.75 -15.54
N GLU A 301 -32.84 -5.25 -15.73
CA GLU A 301 -33.56 -6.07 -14.75
C GLU A 301 -32.81 -7.36 -14.43
N ALA A 302 -32.35 -8.09 -15.46
CA ALA A 302 -31.54 -9.31 -15.31
C ALA A 302 -30.23 -9.02 -14.56
N TRP A 303 -29.55 -7.92 -14.90
CA TRP A 303 -28.31 -7.53 -14.23
C TRP A 303 -28.54 -7.24 -12.76
N HIS A 304 -29.50 -6.38 -12.43
CA HIS A 304 -29.75 -5.99 -11.04
C HIS A 304 -30.29 -7.14 -10.17
N SER A 305 -30.91 -8.15 -10.77
CA SER A 305 -31.38 -9.32 -10.04
C SER A 305 -30.27 -10.30 -9.67
N GLN A 306 -29.20 -10.41 -10.52
CA GLN A 306 -28.17 -11.43 -10.37
C GLN A 306 -26.80 -10.86 -9.96
N ALA A 307 -26.51 -9.60 -10.30
CA ALA A 307 -25.23 -9.01 -9.97
C ALA A 307 -25.10 -8.78 -8.46
N LYS A 308 -23.95 -9.12 -7.92
CA LYS A 308 -23.59 -8.88 -6.52
C LYS A 308 -22.67 -7.68 -6.42
N LYS A 309 -22.93 -6.83 -5.43
CA LYS A 309 -22.06 -5.71 -5.12
C LYS A 309 -20.74 -6.23 -4.56
N LYS A 310 -19.67 -6.15 -5.34
CA LYS A 310 -18.30 -6.49 -4.92
C LYS A 310 -17.56 -5.22 -4.57
N ARG A 311 -16.91 -5.22 -3.42
CA ARG A 311 -16.01 -4.14 -3.03
C ARG A 311 -14.60 -4.49 -3.50
N ILE A 312 -14.03 -3.67 -4.38
CA ILE A 312 -12.59 -3.74 -4.65
C ILE A 312 -11.89 -3.22 -3.41
N THR A 313 -11.25 -4.11 -2.69
CA THR A 313 -10.30 -3.75 -1.65
C THR A 313 -8.90 -3.68 -2.27
N LYS A 314 -7.97 -3.03 -1.58
CA LYS A 314 -6.55 -3.03 -1.96
C LYS A 314 -5.95 -4.45 -2.05
N HIS A 315 -6.63 -5.41 -1.45
CA HIS A 315 -6.27 -6.83 -1.42
C HIS A 315 -6.93 -7.64 -2.53
N SER A 316 -7.82 -7.01 -3.33
CA SER A 316 -8.47 -7.70 -4.45
C SER A 316 -7.43 -7.93 -5.54
N LYS A 317 -6.86 -9.13 -5.58
CA LYS A 317 -5.90 -9.57 -6.58
C LYS A 317 -6.60 -10.48 -7.55
N GLU A 318 -6.51 -10.21 -8.83
CA GLU A 318 -7.15 -11.02 -9.87
C GLU A 318 -6.70 -12.49 -9.84
N TRP A 319 -5.47 -12.75 -9.38
CA TRP A 319 -4.91 -14.09 -9.27
C TRP A 319 -5.25 -14.81 -7.94
N TRP A 320 -5.83 -14.11 -6.95
CA TRP A 320 -6.17 -14.71 -5.67
C TRP A 320 -7.40 -15.60 -5.79
N ASN A 321 -7.26 -16.87 -5.47
CA ASN A 321 -8.33 -17.86 -5.55
C ASN A 321 -8.77 -18.37 -4.16
N HIS A 322 -9.74 -19.29 -4.17
CA HIS A 322 -10.28 -19.87 -2.94
C HIS A 322 -9.22 -20.64 -2.14
N GLU A 323 -8.33 -21.38 -2.82
CA GLU A 323 -7.26 -22.16 -2.18
C GLU A 323 -6.26 -21.28 -1.42
N CYS A 324 -5.95 -20.10 -1.97
CA CYS A 324 -5.14 -19.10 -1.27
C CYS A 324 -5.82 -18.64 0.02
N THR A 325 -7.14 -18.43 -0.01
CA THR A 325 -7.91 -18.00 1.17
C THR A 325 -7.96 -19.10 2.22
N GLU A 326 -8.26 -20.34 1.84
CA GLU A 326 -8.37 -21.46 2.78
C GLU A 326 -7.02 -21.78 3.43
N SER A 327 -5.95 -21.87 2.66
CA SER A 327 -4.62 -22.16 3.18
C SER A 327 -4.11 -21.04 4.11
N LEU A 328 -4.39 -19.77 3.79
CA LEU A 328 -4.09 -18.65 4.68
C LEU A 328 -4.88 -18.73 5.99
N ASN A 329 -6.18 -19.03 5.93
CA ASN A 329 -7.01 -19.17 7.12
C ASN A 329 -6.56 -20.37 7.98
N ARG A 330 -6.16 -21.48 7.33
CA ARG A 330 -5.60 -22.65 8.03
C ARG A 330 -4.33 -22.26 8.79
N TYR A 331 -3.40 -21.56 8.13
CA TYR A 331 -2.20 -21.07 8.80
C TYR A 331 -2.52 -20.12 9.95
N ARG A 332 -3.42 -19.16 9.77
CA ARG A 332 -3.83 -18.22 10.82
C ARG A 332 -4.40 -18.91 12.06
N ASN A 333 -5.19 -19.95 11.85
CA ASN A 333 -5.80 -20.69 12.95
C ASN A 333 -4.82 -21.59 13.70
N THR A 334 -3.84 -22.17 13.03
CA THR A 334 -2.93 -23.16 13.64
C THR A 334 -1.58 -22.57 14.02
N GLY A 335 -1.08 -21.59 13.22
CA GLY A 335 0.27 -21.07 13.32
C GLY A 335 1.36 -22.07 12.92
N ASP A 336 0.98 -23.17 12.26
CA ASP A 336 1.90 -24.23 11.86
C ASP A 336 2.71 -23.82 10.63
N ILE A 337 4.01 -24.05 10.68
CA ILE A 337 4.93 -23.72 9.57
C ILE A 337 4.63 -24.51 8.29
N GLU A 338 4.08 -25.71 8.41
CA GLU A 338 3.68 -26.50 7.23
C GLU A 338 2.49 -25.86 6.52
N HIS A 339 1.51 -25.33 7.26
CA HIS A 339 0.40 -24.60 6.69
C HIS A 339 0.85 -23.28 6.05
N TRP A 340 1.89 -22.63 6.57
CA TRP A 340 2.51 -21.48 5.92
C TRP A 340 3.18 -21.84 4.60
N ARG A 341 3.90 -22.99 4.55
CA ARG A 341 4.50 -23.50 3.31
C ARG A 341 3.45 -23.86 2.28
N GLU A 342 2.35 -24.49 2.71
CA GLU A 342 1.19 -24.79 1.86
C GLU A 342 0.60 -23.50 1.27
N PHE A 343 0.36 -22.50 2.09
CA PHE A 343 -0.14 -21.18 1.64
C PHE A 343 0.79 -20.55 0.59
N LYS A 344 2.11 -20.53 0.84
CA LYS A 344 3.09 -20.00 -0.13
C LYS A 344 3.08 -20.79 -1.44
N SER A 345 2.97 -22.10 -1.37
CA SER A 345 2.86 -22.96 -2.56
C SER A 345 1.62 -22.62 -3.38
N ASN A 346 0.45 -22.54 -2.72
CA ASN A 346 -0.82 -22.21 -3.38
C ASN A 346 -0.78 -20.80 -4.01
N THR A 347 -0.22 -19.84 -3.31
CA THR A 347 -0.06 -18.46 -3.80
C THR A 347 0.84 -18.40 -5.06
N ARG A 348 1.97 -19.13 -5.07
CA ARG A 348 2.85 -19.21 -6.25
C ARG A 348 2.14 -19.89 -7.42
N SER A 349 1.42 -20.98 -7.17
CA SER A 349 0.66 -21.69 -8.20
C SER A 349 -0.42 -20.83 -8.81
N ALA A 350 -1.22 -20.17 -7.99
CA ALA A 350 -2.28 -19.26 -8.44
C ALA A 350 -1.73 -18.08 -9.28
N LYS A 351 -0.63 -17.45 -8.83
CA LYS A 351 0.06 -16.42 -9.60
C LYS A 351 0.54 -16.93 -10.95
N LYS A 352 1.23 -18.08 -10.96
CA LYS A 352 1.77 -18.68 -12.18
C LYS A 352 0.66 -19.02 -13.18
N GLU A 353 -0.41 -19.64 -12.73
CA GLU A 353 -1.55 -20.01 -13.56
C GLU A 353 -2.22 -18.75 -14.16
N PHE A 354 -2.50 -17.75 -13.34
CA PHE A 354 -3.11 -16.50 -13.77
C PHE A 354 -2.28 -15.82 -14.87
N PHE A 355 -0.96 -15.68 -14.64
CA PHE A 355 -0.10 -15.01 -15.62
C PHE A 355 0.08 -15.86 -16.89
N ASN A 356 0.17 -17.19 -16.79
CA ASN A 356 0.22 -18.07 -17.94
C ASN A 356 -1.06 -17.96 -18.79
N ASN A 357 -2.23 -17.97 -18.16
CA ASN A 357 -3.51 -17.80 -18.85
C ASN A 357 -3.61 -16.45 -19.56
N LYS A 358 -3.19 -15.39 -18.89
CA LYS A 358 -3.13 -14.06 -19.51
C LYS A 358 -2.15 -13.98 -20.69
N ILE A 359 -0.97 -14.56 -20.58
CA ILE A 359 -0.01 -14.64 -21.69
C ILE A 359 -0.64 -15.42 -22.85
N TYR A 360 -1.30 -16.53 -22.56
CA TYR A 360 -1.98 -17.34 -23.58
C TYR A 360 -3.12 -16.55 -24.25
N GLU A 361 -3.95 -15.85 -23.50
CA GLU A 361 -5.01 -14.99 -24.04
C GLU A 361 -4.47 -13.92 -24.99
N ILE A 362 -3.36 -13.25 -24.63
CA ILE A 362 -2.73 -12.24 -25.46
C ILE A 362 -2.06 -12.85 -26.69
N ALA A 363 -1.41 -14.01 -26.54
CA ALA A 363 -0.76 -14.70 -27.64
C ALA A 363 -1.77 -15.27 -28.65
N SER A 364 -2.95 -15.71 -28.20
CA SER A 364 -4.03 -16.25 -29.03
C SER A 364 -4.98 -15.18 -29.60
N SER A 365 -4.95 -13.95 -29.04
CA SER A 365 -5.74 -12.83 -29.52
C SER A 365 -4.87 -11.93 -30.41
N ASN A 366 -5.46 -11.30 -31.44
CA ASN A 366 -4.79 -10.25 -32.23
C ASN A 366 -4.47 -8.97 -31.44
N LYS A 367 -4.44 -9.04 -30.10
CA LYS A 367 -4.04 -7.94 -29.24
C LYS A 367 -2.55 -7.69 -29.35
N ARG A 368 -2.17 -6.42 -29.38
CA ARG A 368 -0.79 -6.00 -29.62
C ARG A 368 0.12 -6.45 -28.45
N LEU A 369 1.32 -6.91 -28.77
CA LEU A 369 2.40 -7.21 -27.80
C LEU A 369 2.67 -6.10 -26.76
N TRP A 370 2.28 -4.86 -27.07
CA TRP A 370 2.38 -3.70 -26.17
C TRP A 370 1.55 -3.83 -24.90
N ASP A 371 0.47 -4.59 -24.90
CA ASP A 371 -0.34 -4.85 -23.69
C ASP A 371 0.42 -5.75 -22.68
N LEU A 372 1.35 -6.59 -23.18
CA LEU A 372 2.29 -7.34 -22.36
C LEU A 372 3.36 -6.44 -21.72
N MET A 373 3.81 -5.40 -22.42
CA MET A 373 4.85 -4.51 -21.90
C MET A 373 4.40 -3.72 -20.66
N ASN A 374 3.11 -3.42 -20.52
CA ASN A 374 2.58 -2.78 -19.33
C ASN A 374 2.67 -3.65 -18.07
N TRP A 375 2.87 -4.96 -18.24
CA TRP A 375 3.06 -5.91 -17.13
C TRP A 375 4.51 -6.10 -16.77
N VAL A 376 5.40 -6.10 -17.78
CA VAL A 376 6.85 -6.27 -17.60
C VAL A 376 7.49 -4.98 -17.11
N LYS A 377 6.91 -3.83 -17.42
CA LYS A 377 7.37 -2.57 -16.84
C LYS A 377 7.11 -2.61 -15.33
N LYS A 378 8.18 -2.67 -14.56
CA LYS A 378 8.14 -2.36 -13.13
C LYS A 378 7.34 -1.06 -13.00
N LYS A 379 6.24 -1.07 -12.24
CA LYS A 379 5.40 0.12 -11.98
C LYS A 379 6.12 1.23 -11.22
N ASN A 380 7.43 1.10 -11.05
CA ASN A 380 8.35 2.04 -10.41
C ASN A 380 9.05 2.98 -11.41
N LEU A 381 8.50 3.19 -12.58
CA LEU A 381 8.89 4.39 -13.31
C LEU A 381 8.45 5.56 -12.46
N LEU A 382 9.47 6.29 -11.98
CA LEU A 382 9.32 7.65 -11.47
C LEU A 382 8.23 8.32 -12.31
N THR A 383 7.18 8.81 -11.67
CA THR A 383 6.27 9.73 -12.31
C THR A 383 7.17 10.79 -12.95
N ILE A 384 7.14 10.89 -14.27
CA ILE A 384 7.84 11.95 -14.97
C ILE A 384 7.21 13.22 -14.42
N GLU A 385 7.89 13.88 -13.52
CA GLU A 385 7.35 15.03 -12.80
C GLU A 385 7.09 16.21 -13.74
N SER A 386 7.81 16.27 -14.86
CA SER A 386 7.53 17.21 -15.94
C SER A 386 8.16 16.75 -17.25
N ILE A 387 7.50 17.03 -18.38
CA ILE A 387 8.12 17.01 -19.70
C ILE A 387 8.72 18.40 -19.93
N ILE A 388 10.01 18.45 -20.29
CA ILE A 388 10.67 19.70 -20.68
C ILE A 388 10.51 19.84 -22.18
N TYR A 389 9.85 20.91 -22.64
CA TYR A 389 9.72 21.26 -24.04
C TYR A 389 10.29 22.67 -24.26
N GLU A 390 11.21 22.78 -25.21
CA GLU A 390 11.95 24.03 -25.51
C GLU A 390 12.56 24.70 -24.25
N GLY A 391 13.05 23.88 -23.31
CA GLY A 391 13.69 24.33 -22.07
C GLY A 391 12.72 24.75 -20.95
N GLN A 392 11.40 24.64 -21.15
CA GLN A 392 10.38 24.94 -20.16
C GLN A 392 9.69 23.68 -19.66
N PRO A 393 9.49 23.51 -18.34
CA PRO A 393 8.79 22.37 -17.77
C PRO A 393 7.27 22.49 -18.02
N CYS A 394 6.66 21.46 -18.57
CA CYS A 394 5.21 21.33 -18.73
C CYS A 394 4.59 20.82 -17.42
N ASN A 395 4.18 21.71 -16.53
CA ASN A 395 3.71 21.37 -15.20
C ASN A 395 2.18 21.24 -15.09
N THR A 396 1.43 21.60 -16.12
CA THR A 396 -0.03 21.48 -16.14
C THR A 396 -0.51 20.53 -17.22
N LEU A 397 -1.70 19.93 -17.00
CA LEU A 397 -2.31 19.04 -17.98
C LEU A 397 -2.54 19.73 -19.35
N PRO A 398 -2.99 20.99 -19.41
CA PRO A 398 -3.08 21.74 -20.68
C PRO A 398 -1.72 21.93 -21.39
N ASP A 399 -0.65 22.28 -20.65
CA ASP A 399 0.69 22.44 -21.23
C ASP A 399 1.21 21.12 -21.79
N LEU A 400 1.02 20.03 -21.03
CA LEU A 400 1.39 18.69 -21.43
C LEU A 400 0.62 18.26 -22.70
N TRP A 401 -0.69 18.51 -22.73
CA TRP A 401 -1.53 18.21 -23.87
C TRP A 401 -1.09 19.00 -25.11
N HIS A 402 -0.86 20.30 -24.96
CA HIS A 402 -0.42 21.17 -26.04
C HIS A 402 0.94 20.72 -26.61
N THR A 403 1.89 20.42 -25.74
CA THR A 403 3.22 19.93 -26.11
C THR A 403 3.16 18.59 -26.85
N LEU A 404 2.39 17.62 -26.33
CA LEU A 404 2.23 16.32 -26.99
C LEU A 404 1.49 16.46 -28.31
N HIS A 405 0.47 17.31 -28.38
CA HIS A 405 -0.29 17.56 -29.58
C HIS A 405 0.57 18.17 -30.68
N LEU A 406 1.37 19.19 -30.36
CA LEU A 406 2.31 19.80 -31.30
C LEU A 406 3.40 18.83 -31.80
N SER A 407 3.90 17.97 -30.88
CA SER A 407 4.99 17.04 -31.21
C SER A 407 4.53 15.84 -32.02
N TYR A 408 3.30 15.36 -31.84
CA TYR A 408 2.81 14.12 -32.44
C TYR A 408 1.76 14.34 -33.54
N ASN A 409 1.11 15.51 -33.57
CA ASN A 409 0.09 15.81 -34.60
C ASN A 409 0.69 16.54 -35.81
N SER A 410 1.58 15.88 -36.50
CA SER A 410 2.13 16.41 -37.77
C SER A 410 1.08 16.61 -38.88
N ALA A 411 -0.17 16.18 -38.62
CA ALA A 411 -1.28 16.32 -39.57
C ALA A 411 -1.97 17.70 -39.50
N GLU A 412 -1.79 18.48 -38.42
CA GLU A 412 -2.47 19.76 -38.21
C GLU A 412 -2.12 20.80 -39.29
N ASN A 413 -0.91 20.73 -39.86
CA ASN A 413 -0.43 21.61 -40.92
C ASN A 413 -0.55 21.01 -42.32
N ARG A 414 -1.22 19.86 -42.48
CA ARG A 414 -1.44 19.30 -43.80
C ARG A 414 -2.63 20.00 -44.49
N PRO A 415 -2.49 20.44 -45.72
CA PRO A 415 -3.61 21.01 -46.44
C PRO A 415 -4.73 19.95 -46.55
N ILE A 416 -5.89 20.26 -46.00
CA ILE A 416 -7.09 19.41 -46.11
C ILE A 416 -7.53 19.46 -47.60
N ASN A 417 -7.49 18.33 -48.25
CA ASN A 417 -8.08 18.22 -49.59
C ASN A 417 -9.61 18.16 -49.44
N ALA A 418 -10.25 19.34 -49.54
CA ALA A 418 -11.69 19.47 -49.35
C ALA A 418 -12.52 18.73 -50.45
N SER A 419 -11.88 18.28 -51.53
CA SER A 419 -12.57 17.51 -52.57
C SER A 419 -12.99 16.11 -52.09
N PHE A 420 -12.32 15.57 -51.05
CA PHE A 420 -12.64 14.26 -50.47
C PHE A 420 -13.95 14.25 -49.65
N LEU A 421 -14.38 15.41 -49.16
CA LEU A 421 -15.62 15.53 -48.37
C LEU A 421 -16.87 15.56 -49.27
N ASN A 422 -16.73 15.75 -50.57
CA ASN A 422 -17.85 15.77 -51.51
C ASN A 422 -18.16 14.40 -52.14
N GLU A 423 -17.37 13.36 -51.81
CA GLU A 423 -17.52 11.99 -52.33
C GLU A 423 -18.16 11.02 -51.35
N ILE A 424 -18.62 11.51 -50.18
CA ILE A 424 -19.37 10.67 -49.24
C ILE A 424 -20.85 10.84 -49.54
N PRO A 425 -21.56 9.77 -50.04
CA PRO A 425 -22.97 9.82 -50.39
C PRO A 425 -23.88 10.04 -49.17
#